data_4945772ae783db7a145bdf9afadd4c07
#
_entry.id   4945772ae783db7a145bdf9afadd4c07
#
_cell.length_a   1.000
_cell.length_b   1.000
_cell.length_c   1.000
_cell.angle_alpha   90.00
_cell.angle_beta   90.00
_cell.angle_gamma   90.00
#
_symmetry.space_group_name_H-M   'P 1'
#
loop_
_entity.id
_entity.type
_entity.pdbx_description
1 polymer ?
#
loop_
_entity_poly.entity_id
_entity_poly.type
_entity_poly.pdbx_seq_one_letter_code
_entity_poly.pdbx_strand_id
1 'polypeptide(L)'
;MKKAWFPLLPVLLTACVGGERGAPPVVANDPFCQEVMPRVEAFLEGARAEHPLPDDERYGGTLVTATIGELTQGMMVLTTADHGATQHQQFVNLMTLLDYDEAFQPRPYLAESWEVNDDLTELTFHLRGDVLWHDGTPTTARDVAFTYLRATDPRTGFPNAPYWTHYVPGPEGVEVVDDRTVKVRLHPHADYLDPWRTLAILPEHLLGEVAPELLREHPYGLRCPVGNGPFVFREHRDQDRWTFTGNPAFPEGLGGRPYLETYVYRVVPDQSTLLNELLAGSVDVYVAPRPDQAQQILDAPGTRLVSAPFRDFVFVGWNARRPQLADARVRRAITMATDRHQVAEAILLGYGRVANSTLMPVHWAYDPEQRFALSYDPATARALLDEAGWTDRDGDGVRENGDGVRLSIEILYNQGNQARKRIAEIMQVQLREVGIEVTPRVLEMGALWDIVSNPADRDFDGVAIAWVGEFRVDDTGLFHSSQADEPFGFTGTHNPELDHLMDTLAVIVDREAARPVWARYEEVLTDEQPYTFFYFLDRLMGIRDDVGGFSLDARGEWVSVRDWWVPRSRR
;
A
#
# COMPACT_ATOMS: atom_id res chain seq x y z
N MET A 1 51.27 15.17 -47.17
CA MET A 1 52.65 15.23 -46.62
C MET A 1 52.60 15.71 -45.19
N LYS A 2 53.40 15.09 -44.36
CA LYS A 2 53.67 15.24 -42.91
C LYS A 2 52.69 14.51 -41.97
N LYS A 3 53.08 13.26 -41.66
CA LYS A 3 52.70 12.48 -40.48
C LYS A 3 53.37 13.11 -39.25
N ALA A 4 52.61 13.32 -38.17
CA ALA A 4 53.15 13.57 -36.83
C ALA A 4 52.89 12.35 -35.97
N TRP A 5 53.95 11.71 -35.52
CA TRP A 5 53.97 10.67 -34.51
C TRP A 5 53.91 11.33 -33.13
N PHE A 6 53.07 10.76 -32.22
CA PHE A 6 53.16 10.99 -30.77
C PHE A 6 53.51 9.67 -30.09
N PRO A 7 54.43 9.65 -29.14
CA PRO A 7 54.86 8.43 -28.48
C PRO A 7 53.89 8.05 -27.35
N LEU A 8 53.66 6.74 -27.23
CA LEU A 8 53.01 6.08 -26.10
C LEU A 8 53.93 6.14 -24.86
N LEU A 9 53.45 6.79 -23.78
CA LEU A 9 53.98 6.60 -22.43
C LEU A 9 53.24 5.42 -21.75
N PRO A 10 53.93 4.52 -21.07
CA PRO A 10 53.33 3.48 -20.26
C PRO A 10 52.82 4.06 -18.94
N VAL A 11 51.50 3.94 -18.67
CA VAL A 11 50.92 4.24 -17.37
C VAL A 11 51.21 3.03 -16.46
N LEU A 12 52.07 3.24 -15.49
CA LEU A 12 52.26 2.34 -14.35
C LEU A 12 50.99 2.29 -13.49
N LEU A 13 50.33 1.14 -13.44
CA LEU A 13 49.32 0.82 -12.44
C LEU A 13 50.01 0.62 -11.08
N THR A 14 49.99 1.66 -10.25
CA THR A 14 50.25 1.51 -8.81
C THR A 14 48.87 1.21 -8.16
N ALA A 15 48.71 -0.03 -7.71
CA ALA A 15 47.64 -0.43 -6.83
C ALA A 15 47.87 0.23 -5.45
N CYS A 16 47.10 1.29 -5.18
CA CYS A 16 46.94 1.81 -3.82
C CYS A 16 45.77 1.10 -3.18
N VAL A 17 46.06 0.10 -2.34
CA VAL A 17 45.15 -0.35 -1.28
C VAL A 17 45.18 0.74 -0.20
N GLY A 18 44.22 1.65 -0.26
CA GLY A 18 43.93 2.64 0.75
C GLY A 18 42.45 2.74 0.87
N GLY A 19 41.89 2.20 1.96
CA GLY A 19 40.49 2.39 2.30
C GLY A 19 40.20 3.87 2.51
N GLU A 20 39.71 4.54 1.49
CA GLU A 20 39.04 5.84 1.66
C GLU A 20 37.73 5.57 2.39
N ARG A 21 37.66 5.98 3.65
CA ARG A 21 36.40 6.28 4.32
C ARG A 21 35.77 7.36 3.47
N GLY A 22 34.77 6.98 2.68
CA GLY A 22 33.99 7.92 1.87
C GLY A 22 33.53 9.07 2.75
N ALA A 23 33.58 10.29 2.20
CA ALA A 23 33.05 11.47 2.86
C ALA A 23 31.61 11.20 3.29
N PRO A 24 31.20 11.62 4.50
CA PRO A 24 29.82 11.47 4.93
C PRO A 24 28.91 12.18 3.93
N PRO A 25 27.73 11.61 3.64
CA PRO A 25 26.80 12.18 2.70
C PRO A 25 26.32 13.57 3.13
N VAL A 26 25.68 14.27 2.24
CA VAL A 26 25.18 15.69 2.24
C VAL A 26 24.49 16.18 3.54
N VAL A 27 24.27 15.30 4.50
CA VAL A 27 23.79 15.57 5.89
C VAL A 27 24.68 16.60 6.62
N ALA A 28 25.95 16.75 6.24
CA ALA A 28 26.95 17.56 6.96
C ALA A 28 26.65 19.07 7.01
N ASN A 29 25.69 19.59 6.22
CA ASN A 29 25.45 21.04 6.11
C ASN A 29 24.04 21.50 6.54
N ASP A 30 23.15 20.58 6.97
CA ASP A 30 21.81 20.95 7.41
C ASP A 30 21.80 21.21 8.92
N PRO A 31 21.38 22.41 9.39
CA PRO A 31 21.42 22.76 10.82
C PRO A 31 20.60 21.81 11.71
N PHE A 32 19.44 21.37 11.24
CA PHE A 32 18.60 20.42 11.98
C PHE A 32 19.30 19.07 12.14
N CYS A 33 19.86 18.55 11.06
CA CYS A 33 20.59 17.28 11.11
C CYS A 33 21.87 17.36 11.96
N GLN A 34 22.58 18.50 11.95
CA GLN A 34 23.75 18.74 12.80
C GLN A 34 23.41 18.74 14.29
N GLU A 35 22.22 19.19 14.65
CA GLU A 35 21.74 19.17 16.03
C GLU A 35 21.29 17.77 16.46
N VAL A 36 20.52 17.09 15.63
CA VAL A 36 19.81 15.87 16.00
C VAL A 36 20.68 14.62 15.90
N MET A 37 21.48 14.46 14.85
CA MET A 37 22.26 13.23 14.64
C MET A 37 23.28 12.92 15.73
N PRO A 38 23.96 13.90 16.38
CA PRO A 38 24.80 13.59 17.54
C PRO A 38 24.05 13.01 18.73
N ARG A 39 22.77 13.39 18.93
CA ARG A 39 21.92 12.84 20.00
C ARG A 39 21.56 11.38 19.68
N VAL A 40 21.26 11.08 18.42
CA VAL A 40 21.01 9.71 17.93
C VAL A 40 22.24 8.82 18.11
N GLU A 41 23.45 9.33 17.81
CA GLU A 41 24.69 8.58 18.05
C GLU A 41 24.92 8.32 19.53
N ALA A 42 24.74 9.32 20.38
CA ALA A 42 24.88 9.17 21.83
C ALA A 42 23.88 8.16 22.41
N PHE A 43 22.63 8.19 21.93
CA PHE A 43 21.61 7.20 22.28
C PHE A 43 22.05 5.77 21.91
N LEU A 44 22.51 5.57 20.67
CA LEU A 44 22.98 4.26 20.20
C LEU A 44 24.19 3.74 20.96
N GLU A 45 25.14 4.61 21.28
CA GLU A 45 26.32 4.25 22.09
C GLU A 45 25.91 3.81 23.50
N GLY A 46 25.04 4.58 24.15
CA GLY A 46 24.48 4.23 25.46
C GLY A 46 23.69 2.92 25.43
N ALA A 47 22.76 2.80 24.49
CA ALA A 47 21.94 1.61 24.35
C ALA A 47 22.76 0.34 24.05
N ARG A 48 23.84 0.43 23.26
CA ARG A 48 24.74 -0.70 23.01
C ARG A 48 25.55 -1.11 24.24
N ALA A 49 25.91 -0.15 25.09
CA ALA A 49 26.61 -0.42 26.34
C ALA A 49 25.69 -1.11 27.37
N GLU A 50 24.43 -0.70 27.44
CA GLU A 50 23.42 -1.27 28.36
C GLU A 50 22.89 -2.61 27.85
N HIS A 51 22.73 -2.76 26.52
CA HIS A 51 22.19 -3.95 25.85
C HIS A 51 23.23 -4.51 24.85
N PRO A 52 24.28 -5.20 25.32
CA PRO A 52 25.30 -5.77 24.42
C PRO A 52 24.68 -6.79 23.47
N LEU A 53 25.36 -7.01 22.33
CA LEU A 53 24.90 -7.97 21.32
C LEU A 53 24.88 -9.38 21.92
N PRO A 54 23.72 -10.09 21.90
CA PRO A 54 23.63 -11.46 22.42
C PRO A 54 24.59 -12.43 21.72
N ASP A 55 25.06 -13.46 22.46
CA ASP A 55 25.89 -14.53 21.87
C ASP A 55 25.01 -15.61 21.21
N ASP A 56 24.15 -15.19 20.32
CA ASP A 56 23.29 -16.03 19.49
C ASP A 56 23.65 -15.77 18.02
N GLU A 57 23.80 -16.82 17.22
CA GLU A 57 24.21 -16.73 15.81
C GLU A 57 23.25 -15.93 14.92
N ARG A 58 22.02 -15.74 15.36
CA ARG A 58 21.00 -14.94 14.66
C ARG A 58 21.28 -13.43 14.76
N TYR A 59 21.95 -12.97 15.82
CA TYR A 59 22.21 -11.55 16.02
C TYR A 59 23.42 -11.05 15.23
N GLY A 60 23.23 -9.91 14.57
CA GLY A 60 24.22 -9.23 13.76
C GLY A 60 24.03 -9.44 12.26
N GLY A 61 25.03 -9.08 11.47
CA GLY A 61 24.99 -9.20 10.01
C GLY A 61 24.21 -8.06 9.33
N THR A 62 24.29 -8.07 7.99
CA THR A 62 23.62 -7.11 7.11
C THR A 62 22.68 -7.85 6.18
N LEU A 63 21.42 -7.39 6.08
CA LEU A 63 20.46 -7.88 5.12
C LEU A 63 20.09 -6.75 4.14
N VAL A 64 20.08 -7.09 2.86
CA VAL A 64 19.74 -6.16 1.78
C VAL A 64 18.41 -6.57 1.16
N THR A 65 17.39 -5.72 1.34
CA THR A 65 16.18 -5.78 0.53
C THR A 65 16.31 -4.88 -0.68
N ALA A 66 15.68 -5.22 -1.80
CA ALA A 66 15.66 -4.35 -2.95
C ALA A 66 14.30 -4.37 -3.68
N THR A 67 13.94 -3.22 -4.21
CA THR A 67 12.73 -2.97 -4.97
C THR A 67 12.99 -1.95 -6.07
N ILE A 68 12.00 -1.73 -6.94
CA ILE A 68 12.10 -0.76 -8.04
C ILE A 68 11.86 0.68 -7.61
N GLY A 69 11.21 0.92 -6.46
CA GLY A 69 10.74 2.23 -6.02
C GLY A 69 11.52 2.81 -4.86
N GLU A 70 11.63 4.14 -4.83
CA GLU A 70 12.15 4.92 -3.70
C GLU A 70 11.10 5.02 -2.58
N LEU A 71 11.54 5.22 -1.32
CA LEU A 71 10.66 5.58 -0.21
C LEU A 71 10.31 7.07 -0.31
N THR A 72 9.24 7.37 -1.04
CA THR A 72 8.83 8.75 -1.32
C THR A 72 8.54 9.51 -0.03
N GLN A 73 9.15 10.70 0.15
CA GLN A 73 9.08 11.50 1.38
C GLN A 73 9.62 10.78 2.65
N GLY A 74 10.15 9.58 2.52
CA GLY A 74 10.81 8.84 3.57
C GLY A 74 9.98 8.66 4.84
N MET A 75 10.48 9.16 5.97
CA MET A 75 9.84 9.00 7.28
C MET A 75 8.88 10.15 7.64
N MET A 76 8.58 11.07 6.72
CA MET A 76 7.55 12.09 6.94
C MET A 76 6.15 11.53 6.64
N VAL A 77 5.52 10.92 7.61
CA VAL A 77 4.24 10.19 7.50
C VAL A 77 3.08 11.04 6.94
N LEU A 78 3.12 12.35 7.15
CA LEU A 78 2.02 13.27 6.77
C LEU A 78 2.09 13.76 5.32
N THR A 79 3.06 13.33 4.54
CA THR A 79 3.27 13.88 3.19
C THR A 79 3.37 12.79 2.11
N THR A 80 3.26 11.53 2.49
CA THR A 80 3.34 10.39 1.57
C THR A 80 2.10 9.50 1.64
N ALA A 81 1.78 8.88 0.51
CA ALA A 81 0.86 7.75 0.40
C ALA A 81 1.55 6.55 -0.29
N ASP A 82 2.88 6.57 -0.40
CA ASP A 82 3.69 5.49 -0.97
C ASP A 82 3.68 4.27 -0.05
N HIS A 83 3.34 3.09 -0.60
CA HIS A 83 3.22 1.85 0.17
C HIS A 83 4.53 1.45 0.85
N GLY A 84 5.66 1.51 0.13
CA GLY A 84 6.98 1.17 0.69
C GLY A 84 7.38 2.08 1.84
N ALA A 85 7.18 3.40 1.70
CA ALA A 85 7.44 4.37 2.77
C ALA A 85 6.53 4.12 3.98
N THR A 86 5.23 3.90 3.76
CA THR A 86 4.27 3.61 4.84
C THR A 86 4.66 2.35 5.62
N GLN A 87 5.06 1.27 4.93
CA GLN A 87 5.54 0.04 5.58
C GLN A 87 6.82 0.29 6.42
N HIS A 88 7.76 1.11 5.93
CA HIS A 88 8.97 1.46 6.69
C HIS A 88 8.67 2.37 7.88
N GLN A 89 7.68 3.25 7.75
CA GLN A 89 7.19 4.05 8.87
C GLN A 89 6.53 3.18 9.95
N GLN A 90 5.76 2.17 9.58
CA GLN A 90 5.04 1.31 10.52
C GLN A 90 5.92 0.24 11.19
N PHE A 91 6.83 -0.40 10.44
CA PHE A 91 7.51 -1.61 10.88
C PHE A 91 9.03 -1.45 11.06
N VAL A 92 9.64 -0.39 10.52
CA VAL A 92 11.08 -0.22 10.56
C VAL A 92 11.50 0.91 11.50
N ASN A 93 11.14 2.14 11.19
CA ASN A 93 11.74 3.30 11.88
C ASN A 93 10.83 3.94 12.93
N LEU A 94 9.51 3.93 12.72
CA LEU A 94 8.52 4.54 13.62
C LEU A 94 7.61 3.47 14.23
N MET A 95 6.65 3.91 15.05
CA MET A 95 5.62 3.08 15.63
C MET A 95 4.24 3.70 15.43
N THR A 96 3.24 2.85 15.22
CA THR A 96 1.82 3.19 15.31
C THR A 96 1.29 2.95 16.72
N LEU A 97 0.11 3.45 17.06
CA LEU A 97 -0.49 3.18 18.38
C LEU A 97 -0.82 1.70 18.54
N LEU A 98 -1.36 1.09 17.51
CA LEU A 98 -1.77 -0.31 17.48
C LEU A 98 -1.05 -1.06 16.36
N ASP A 99 -0.97 -2.36 16.50
CA ASP A 99 -0.67 -3.30 15.43
C ASP A 99 -1.83 -4.31 15.30
N TYR A 100 -1.77 -5.18 14.31
CA TYR A 100 -2.74 -6.26 14.08
C TYR A 100 -2.02 -7.59 13.97
N ASP A 101 -2.70 -8.66 14.39
CA ASP A 101 -2.25 -10.03 14.12
C ASP A 101 -2.61 -10.49 12.69
N GLU A 102 -2.24 -11.69 12.31
CA GLU A 102 -2.51 -12.27 10.99
C GLU A 102 -4.01 -12.44 10.69
N ALA A 103 -4.86 -12.46 11.72
CA ALA A 103 -6.32 -12.50 11.61
C ALA A 103 -6.96 -11.11 11.65
N PHE A 104 -6.16 -10.05 11.51
CA PHE A 104 -6.57 -8.65 11.62
C PHE A 104 -7.29 -8.31 12.92
N GLN A 105 -6.88 -8.96 14.04
CA GLN A 105 -7.31 -8.54 15.36
C GLN A 105 -6.34 -7.48 15.88
N PRO A 106 -6.85 -6.36 16.43
CA PRO A 106 -6.01 -5.31 16.99
C PRO A 106 -5.23 -5.84 18.19
N ARG A 107 -3.95 -5.50 18.25
CA ARG A 107 -3.06 -5.84 19.36
C ARG A 107 -2.29 -4.62 19.85
N PRO A 108 -1.89 -4.61 21.13
CA PRO A 108 -1.06 -3.55 21.69
C PRO A 108 0.26 -3.37 20.92
N TYR A 109 0.65 -2.08 20.75
CA TYR A 109 1.96 -1.71 20.20
C TYR A 109 2.51 -0.52 20.98
N LEU A 110 2.45 0.74 20.49
CA LEU A 110 2.79 1.92 21.33
C LEU A 110 1.76 2.13 22.45
N ALA A 111 0.46 1.89 22.17
CA ALA A 111 -0.54 1.77 23.22
C ALA A 111 -0.50 0.36 23.82
N GLU A 112 -0.36 0.26 25.14
CA GLU A 112 -0.41 -1.03 25.86
C GLU A 112 -1.84 -1.52 26.10
N SER A 113 -2.81 -0.59 26.14
CA SER A 113 -4.24 -0.87 26.25
C SER A 113 -5.08 0.31 25.74
N TRP A 114 -6.36 0.04 25.54
CA TRP A 114 -7.35 1.07 25.20
C TRP A 114 -8.72 0.72 25.73
N GLU A 115 -9.56 1.75 25.87
CA GLU A 115 -10.94 1.63 26.31
C GLU A 115 -11.82 2.47 25.38
N VAL A 116 -12.99 1.93 25.02
CA VAL A 116 -14.01 2.65 24.24
C VAL A 116 -15.33 2.64 25.00
N ASN A 117 -16.08 3.73 24.95
CA ASN A 117 -17.40 3.79 25.55
C ASN A 117 -18.44 3.05 24.70
N ASP A 118 -19.59 2.72 25.30
CA ASP A 118 -20.67 1.93 24.65
C ASP A 118 -21.21 2.58 23.36
N ASP A 119 -21.16 3.91 23.27
CA ASP A 119 -21.68 4.67 22.12
C ASP A 119 -20.63 4.83 21.00
N LEU A 120 -19.42 4.30 21.16
CA LEU A 120 -18.28 4.46 20.23
C LEU A 120 -17.91 5.92 19.94
N THR A 121 -18.16 6.83 20.90
CA THR A 121 -17.90 8.26 20.74
C THR A 121 -16.65 8.73 21.46
N GLU A 122 -16.07 7.90 22.32
CA GLU A 122 -14.87 8.22 23.09
C GLU A 122 -13.96 7.01 23.20
N LEU A 123 -12.70 7.17 22.82
CA LEU A 123 -11.65 6.17 22.88
C LEU A 123 -10.49 6.70 23.72
N THR A 124 -10.04 5.94 24.71
CA THR A 124 -8.89 6.28 25.55
C THR A 124 -7.76 5.28 25.30
N PHE A 125 -6.58 5.79 24.96
CA PHE A 125 -5.36 5.00 24.84
C PHE A 125 -4.45 5.21 26.04
N HIS A 126 -3.87 4.09 26.54
CA HIS A 126 -2.82 4.09 27.54
C HIS A 126 -1.50 3.69 26.89
N LEU A 127 -0.52 4.59 26.88
CA LEU A 127 0.74 4.40 26.20
C LEU A 127 1.75 3.66 27.09
N ARG A 128 2.62 2.89 26.46
CA ARG A 128 3.80 2.31 27.09
C ARG A 128 4.73 3.39 27.63
N GLY A 129 5.38 3.09 28.74
CA GLY A 129 6.36 4.01 29.35
C GLY A 129 7.82 3.67 29.04
N ASP A 130 8.08 2.61 28.24
CA ASP A 130 9.40 2.06 27.95
C ASP A 130 9.85 2.31 26.50
N VAL A 131 9.15 3.15 25.73
CA VAL A 131 9.49 3.53 24.36
C VAL A 131 10.17 4.89 24.34
N LEU A 132 11.37 4.92 23.77
CA LEU A 132 12.14 6.14 23.55
C LEU A 132 12.25 6.46 22.06
N TRP A 133 12.24 7.76 21.72
CA TRP A 133 12.74 8.23 20.44
C TRP A 133 14.23 7.90 20.31
N HIS A 134 14.71 7.72 19.08
CA HIS A 134 16.10 7.36 18.81
C HIS A 134 17.12 8.46 19.20
N ASP A 135 16.67 9.58 19.72
CA ASP A 135 17.50 10.61 20.33
C ASP A 135 17.49 10.58 21.87
N GLY A 136 16.84 9.55 22.44
CA GLY A 136 16.74 9.32 23.87
C GLY A 136 15.56 10.02 24.55
N THR A 137 14.75 10.80 23.84
CA THR A 137 13.57 11.46 24.40
C THR A 137 12.43 10.44 24.59
N PRO A 138 11.67 10.46 25.71
CA PRO A 138 10.49 9.59 25.88
C PRO A 138 9.41 9.85 24.82
N THR A 139 8.78 8.78 24.32
CA THR A 139 7.57 8.90 23.49
C THR A 139 6.37 9.12 24.41
N THR A 140 5.55 10.14 24.13
CA THR A 140 4.46 10.59 25.00
C THR A 140 3.14 10.80 24.25
N ALA A 141 2.07 11.01 25.02
CA ALA A 141 0.75 11.38 24.53
C ALA A 141 0.75 12.68 23.70
N ARG A 142 1.73 13.57 23.91
CA ARG A 142 1.89 14.80 23.12
C ARG A 142 2.28 14.51 21.68
N ASP A 143 3.12 13.50 21.44
CA ASP A 143 3.53 13.08 20.10
C ASP A 143 2.31 12.56 19.31
N VAL A 144 1.41 11.82 20.00
CA VAL A 144 0.15 11.33 19.42
C VAL A 144 -0.75 12.49 19.03
N ALA A 145 -1.02 13.41 19.97
CA ALA A 145 -1.88 14.57 19.73
C ALA A 145 -1.30 15.47 18.64
N PHE A 146 0.02 15.72 18.66
CA PHE A 146 0.72 16.48 17.63
C PHE A 146 0.53 15.87 16.24
N THR A 147 0.77 14.55 16.11
CA THR A 147 0.67 13.85 14.83
C THR A 147 -0.74 13.96 14.26
N TYR A 148 -1.75 13.73 15.10
CA TYR A 148 -3.14 13.86 14.70
C TYR A 148 -3.51 15.29 14.26
N LEU A 149 -3.14 16.30 15.07
CA LEU A 149 -3.40 17.70 14.75
C LEU A 149 -2.78 18.10 13.40
N ARG A 150 -1.58 17.61 13.11
CA ARG A 150 -0.93 17.84 11.81
C ARG A 150 -1.57 17.06 10.67
N ALA A 151 -2.03 15.84 10.92
CA ALA A 151 -2.72 15.03 9.91
C ALA A 151 -4.03 15.65 9.44
N THR A 152 -4.73 16.36 10.31
CA THR A 152 -6.03 17.00 10.03
C THR A 152 -5.94 18.50 9.69
N ASP A 153 -4.76 19.12 9.79
CA ASP A 153 -4.55 20.50 9.37
C ASP A 153 -4.46 20.58 7.83
N PRO A 154 -5.38 21.29 7.14
CA PRO A 154 -5.37 21.39 5.68
C PRO A 154 -4.06 21.94 5.10
N ARG A 155 -3.32 22.75 5.87
CA ARG A 155 -2.04 23.34 5.45
C ARG A 155 -0.92 22.29 5.33
N THR A 156 -1.04 21.17 6.02
CA THR A 156 -0.10 20.04 5.90
C THR A 156 -0.16 19.40 4.52
N GLY A 157 -1.35 19.43 3.87
CA GLY A 157 -1.55 18.77 2.58
C GLY A 157 -1.45 17.24 2.66
N PHE A 158 -1.83 16.65 3.80
CA PHE A 158 -1.79 15.21 3.99
C PHE A 158 -2.80 14.50 3.06
N PRO A 159 -2.36 13.60 2.15
CA PRO A 159 -3.26 13.00 1.17
C PRO A 159 -4.41 12.21 1.79
N ASN A 160 -4.18 11.59 2.96
CA ASN A 160 -5.16 10.77 3.67
C ASN A 160 -5.93 11.54 4.76
N ALA A 161 -5.86 12.87 4.79
CA ALA A 161 -6.60 13.66 5.78
C ALA A 161 -8.12 13.38 5.79
N PRO A 162 -8.80 13.20 4.62
CA PRO A 162 -10.23 12.85 4.59
C PRO A 162 -10.54 11.53 5.30
N TYR A 163 -9.68 10.53 5.18
CA TYR A 163 -9.82 9.26 5.91
C TYR A 163 -9.82 9.47 7.43
N TRP A 164 -8.90 10.31 7.94
CA TRP A 164 -8.81 10.62 9.36
C TRP A 164 -10.01 11.41 9.88
N THR A 165 -10.46 12.42 9.13
CA THR A 165 -11.60 13.25 9.52
C THR A 165 -12.94 12.48 9.47
N HIS A 166 -12.98 11.35 8.79
CA HIS A 166 -14.12 10.44 8.84
C HIS A 166 -14.32 9.83 10.24
N TYR A 167 -13.22 9.52 10.95
CA TYR A 167 -13.28 8.90 12.28
C TYR A 167 -13.29 9.90 13.43
N VAL A 168 -12.61 11.01 13.30
CA VAL A 168 -12.38 11.94 14.40
C VAL A 168 -12.84 13.35 14.02
N PRO A 169 -13.75 13.95 14.82
CA PRO A 169 -14.28 15.29 14.55
C PRO A 169 -13.24 16.38 14.88
N GLY A 170 -12.55 16.90 13.88
CA GLY A 170 -11.71 18.08 14.03
C GLY A 170 -10.54 18.00 15.02
N PRO A 171 -9.75 19.07 15.11
CA PRO A 171 -8.55 19.09 15.95
C PRO A 171 -8.83 19.01 17.46
N GLU A 172 -10.01 19.45 17.92
CA GLU A 172 -10.43 19.31 19.33
C GLU A 172 -10.82 17.87 19.71
N GLY A 173 -10.79 16.95 18.78
CA GLY A 173 -11.09 15.55 19.00
C GLY A 173 -10.04 14.79 19.79
N VAL A 174 -8.81 15.34 19.99
CA VAL A 174 -7.74 14.66 20.72
C VAL A 174 -7.33 15.47 21.93
N GLU A 175 -7.36 14.84 23.11
CA GLU A 175 -7.02 15.42 24.40
C GLU A 175 -5.85 14.66 25.05
N VAL A 176 -4.81 15.37 25.43
CA VAL A 176 -3.72 14.84 26.27
C VAL A 176 -4.14 14.92 27.72
N VAL A 177 -4.43 13.77 28.34
CA VAL A 177 -4.82 13.71 29.76
C VAL A 177 -3.59 13.79 30.66
N ASP A 178 -2.55 13.03 30.32
CA ASP A 178 -1.21 13.03 30.92
C ASP A 178 -0.17 12.54 29.92
N ASP A 179 1.10 12.36 30.34
CA ASP A 179 2.17 11.95 29.43
C ASP A 179 1.96 10.57 28.76
N ARG A 180 1.06 9.74 29.30
CA ARG A 180 0.80 8.38 28.79
C ARG A 180 -0.68 8.10 28.46
N THR A 181 -1.54 9.09 28.59
CA THR A 181 -2.97 8.90 28.36
C THR A 181 -3.48 9.90 27.33
N VAL A 182 -4.02 9.39 26.23
CA VAL A 182 -4.67 10.15 25.17
C VAL A 182 -6.12 9.77 25.09
N LYS A 183 -7.01 10.75 25.10
CA LYS A 183 -8.44 10.60 24.89
C LYS A 183 -8.81 11.15 23.51
N VAL A 184 -9.60 10.38 22.77
CA VAL A 184 -10.04 10.71 21.42
C VAL A 184 -11.56 10.69 21.36
N ARG A 185 -12.16 11.76 20.83
CA ARG A 185 -13.57 11.76 20.44
C ARG A 185 -13.69 11.15 19.05
N LEU A 186 -14.73 10.33 18.85
CA LEU A 186 -14.94 9.61 17.61
C LEU A 186 -16.31 9.95 16.99
N HIS A 187 -16.39 9.91 15.67
CA HIS A 187 -17.64 9.56 15.03
C HIS A 187 -17.86 8.06 15.23
N PRO A 188 -19.06 7.62 15.65
CA PRO A 188 -19.34 6.21 15.87
C PRO A 188 -19.05 5.39 14.61
N HIS A 189 -18.17 4.42 14.76
CA HIS A 189 -17.76 3.57 13.64
C HIS A 189 -17.31 2.19 14.12
N ALA A 190 -17.68 1.15 13.42
CA ALA A 190 -17.38 -0.23 13.81
C ALA A 190 -15.86 -0.48 13.88
N ASP A 191 -15.08 0.15 13.01
CA ASP A 191 -13.62 0.02 12.97
C ASP A 191 -12.89 1.24 13.52
N TYR A 192 -13.38 1.77 14.61
CA TYR A 192 -12.81 2.92 15.32
C TYR A 192 -11.32 2.77 15.67
N LEU A 193 -10.77 1.56 15.60
CA LEU A 193 -9.36 1.27 15.85
C LEU A 193 -8.47 1.35 14.60
N ASP A 194 -9.03 1.25 13.39
CA ASP A 194 -8.24 1.13 12.17
C ASP A 194 -7.31 2.33 11.88
N PRO A 195 -7.71 3.60 12.08
CA PRO A 195 -6.83 4.73 11.87
C PRO A 195 -5.53 4.68 12.67
N TRP A 196 -5.59 4.18 13.90
CA TRP A 196 -4.47 4.19 14.86
C TRP A 196 -3.38 3.16 14.57
N ARG A 197 -3.63 2.30 13.61
CA ARG A 197 -2.67 1.35 13.05
C ARG A 197 -1.98 1.89 11.79
N THR A 198 -2.63 2.79 11.06
CA THR A 198 -2.16 3.22 9.74
C THR A 198 -1.19 4.39 9.78
N LEU A 199 -1.29 5.26 10.79
CA LEU A 199 -0.46 6.45 10.93
C LEU A 199 0.57 6.25 12.04
N ALA A 200 1.85 6.22 11.66
CA ALA A 200 2.95 6.21 12.62
C ALA A 200 3.10 7.59 13.30
N ILE A 201 3.57 7.58 14.54
CA ILE A 201 3.66 8.78 15.37
C ILE A 201 4.92 9.57 15.06
N LEU A 202 4.81 10.91 15.06
CA LEU A 202 5.89 11.86 14.83
C LEU A 202 6.36 12.52 16.14
N PRO A 203 7.67 12.89 16.26
CA PRO A 203 8.23 13.50 17.45
C PRO A 203 7.82 14.98 17.58
N GLU A 204 6.93 15.29 18.52
CA GLU A 204 6.48 16.67 18.80
C GLU A 204 7.66 17.56 19.19
N HIS A 205 8.59 17.05 20.01
CA HIS A 205 9.75 17.82 20.49
C HIS A 205 10.72 18.26 19.38
N LEU A 206 10.67 17.65 18.18
CA LEU A 206 11.48 18.04 17.02
C LEU A 206 10.69 18.82 15.97
N LEU A 207 9.40 18.55 15.83
CA LEU A 207 8.58 19.05 14.73
C LEU A 207 7.48 20.01 15.18
N GLY A 208 7.28 20.20 16.49
CA GLY A 208 6.19 20.99 17.04
C GLY A 208 6.18 22.45 16.59
N GLU A 209 7.36 23.05 16.46
CA GLU A 209 7.54 24.44 16.02
C GLU A 209 7.57 24.59 14.48
N VAL A 210 7.57 23.48 13.73
CA VAL A 210 7.57 23.50 12.25
C VAL A 210 6.18 23.85 11.74
N ALA A 211 6.08 24.86 10.89
CA ALA A 211 4.80 25.21 10.27
C ALA A 211 4.29 24.04 9.39
N PRO A 212 2.96 23.75 9.42
CA PRO A 212 2.40 22.59 8.71
C PRO A 212 2.79 22.51 7.23
N GLU A 213 2.77 23.64 6.53
CA GLU A 213 3.12 23.75 5.10
C GLU A 213 4.59 23.48 4.80
N LEU A 214 5.48 23.53 5.80
CA LEU A 214 6.91 23.26 5.64
C LEU A 214 7.32 21.82 5.95
N LEU A 215 6.41 20.98 6.46
CA LEU A 215 6.72 19.60 6.84
C LEU A 215 7.21 18.77 5.64
N ARG A 216 6.64 18.99 4.45
CA ARG A 216 7.03 18.25 3.24
C ARG A 216 8.49 18.44 2.85
N GLU A 217 9.05 19.63 3.07
CA GLU A 217 10.42 19.98 2.71
C GLU A 217 11.38 19.85 3.89
N HIS A 218 10.86 19.51 5.08
CA HIS A 218 11.66 19.43 6.29
C HIS A 218 12.68 18.28 6.22
N PRO A 219 13.94 18.49 6.60
CA PRO A 219 15.02 17.49 6.50
C PRO A 219 14.75 16.20 7.30
N TYR A 220 13.87 16.23 8.28
CA TYR A 220 13.44 15.06 9.04
C TYR A 220 12.99 13.91 8.14
N GLY A 221 12.26 14.18 7.06
CA GLY A 221 11.70 13.11 6.22
C GLY A 221 12.76 12.25 5.53
N LEU A 222 13.71 12.88 4.88
CA LEU A 222 14.64 12.22 3.95
C LEU A 222 16.10 12.19 4.41
N ARG A 223 16.50 13.08 5.32
CA ARG A 223 17.93 13.28 5.64
C ARG A 223 18.34 12.78 7.02
N CYS A 224 17.50 13.01 8.01
CA CYS A 224 17.83 12.68 9.40
C CYS A 224 16.55 12.37 10.22
N PRO A 225 15.78 11.36 9.82
CA PRO A 225 14.61 10.95 10.60
C PRO A 225 15.03 10.39 11.96
N VAL A 226 14.29 10.78 12.99
CA VAL A 226 14.38 10.23 14.34
C VAL A 226 13.11 9.43 14.59
N GLY A 227 13.25 8.13 14.68
CA GLY A 227 12.13 7.23 14.96
C GLY A 227 12.05 6.81 16.41
N ASN A 228 11.12 5.91 16.69
CA ASN A 228 10.95 5.22 17.97
C ASN A 228 10.73 3.70 17.76
N GLY A 229 10.94 3.22 16.54
CA GLY A 229 10.72 1.84 16.11
C GLY A 229 11.93 0.92 16.31
N PRO A 230 11.84 -0.31 15.75
CA PRO A 230 12.89 -1.32 15.93
C PRO A 230 14.21 -1.02 15.22
N PHE A 231 14.24 -0.12 14.24
CA PHE A 231 15.47 0.22 13.52
C PHE A 231 15.73 1.72 13.49
N VAL A 232 16.96 2.11 13.81
CA VAL A 232 17.45 3.48 13.84
C VAL A 232 18.01 3.86 12.48
N PHE A 233 17.61 4.98 11.93
CA PHE A 233 18.12 5.52 10.67
C PHE A 233 19.62 5.81 10.74
N ARG A 234 20.35 5.53 9.65
CA ARG A 234 21.78 5.78 9.52
C ARG A 234 22.13 6.65 8.32
N GLU A 235 21.59 6.31 7.16
CA GLU A 235 21.95 6.97 5.90
C GLU A 235 20.81 6.86 4.89
N HIS A 236 20.61 7.91 4.11
CA HIS A 236 19.85 7.87 2.86
C HIS A 236 20.73 8.41 1.72
N ARG A 237 20.78 7.68 0.63
CA ARG A 237 21.31 8.11 -0.66
C ARG A 237 20.19 8.05 -1.69
N ASP A 238 19.82 9.22 -2.19
CA ASP A 238 18.72 9.36 -3.13
C ASP A 238 18.87 8.43 -4.34
N GLN A 239 17.78 7.73 -4.70
CA GLN A 239 17.71 6.74 -5.77
C GLN A 239 18.75 5.58 -5.67
N ASP A 240 19.33 5.36 -4.51
CA ASP A 240 20.28 4.28 -4.25
C ASP A 240 19.84 3.42 -3.06
N ARG A 241 19.83 4.00 -1.84
CA ARG A 241 19.54 3.19 -0.64
C ARG A 241 19.16 3.99 0.61
N TRP A 242 18.47 3.30 1.49
CA TRP A 242 18.31 3.63 2.91
C TRP A 242 19.03 2.61 3.76
N THR A 243 19.69 3.06 4.82
CA THR A 243 20.42 2.19 5.75
C THR A 243 19.92 2.44 7.17
N PHE A 244 19.62 1.38 7.88
CA PHE A 244 19.18 1.40 9.26
C PHE A 244 20.01 0.43 10.10
N THR A 245 20.10 0.68 11.42
CA THR A 245 20.73 -0.23 12.38
C THR A 245 19.69 -0.69 13.40
N GLY A 246 19.77 -1.94 13.86
CA GLY A 246 18.88 -2.46 14.88
C GLY A 246 18.93 -1.63 16.16
N ASN A 247 17.78 -1.27 16.72
CA ASN A 247 17.66 -0.53 17.99
C ASN A 247 17.95 -1.45 19.18
N PRO A 248 19.06 -1.28 19.91
CA PRO A 248 19.38 -2.16 21.03
C PRO A 248 18.42 -2.02 22.21
N ALA A 249 17.79 -0.86 22.35
CA ALA A 249 16.86 -0.52 23.43
C ALA A 249 15.39 -0.70 23.04
N PHE A 250 15.09 -1.41 21.93
CA PHE A 250 13.70 -1.68 21.58
C PHE A 250 13.05 -2.57 22.65
N PRO A 251 11.81 -2.27 23.11
CA PRO A 251 11.22 -2.91 24.28
C PRO A 251 11.11 -4.44 24.20
N GLU A 252 11.55 -5.15 25.23
CA GLU A 252 11.45 -6.61 25.35
C GLU A 252 9.99 -7.09 25.25
N GLY A 253 9.04 -6.34 25.81
CA GLY A 253 7.60 -6.62 25.71
C GLY A 253 7.05 -6.60 24.28
N LEU A 254 7.78 -6.02 23.32
CA LEU A 254 7.47 -5.99 21.90
C LEU A 254 8.40 -6.91 21.08
N GLY A 255 9.12 -7.80 21.77
CA GLY A 255 10.03 -8.78 21.18
C GLY A 255 11.50 -8.37 21.19
N GLY A 256 11.82 -7.22 21.76
CA GLY A 256 13.18 -6.77 22.01
C GLY A 256 13.97 -6.36 20.75
N ARG A 257 15.26 -6.23 20.93
CA ARG A 257 16.23 -5.86 19.90
C ARG A 257 16.06 -6.69 18.61
N PRO A 258 16.05 -6.07 17.39
CA PRO A 258 16.11 -6.78 16.12
C PRO A 258 17.36 -7.68 16.01
N TYR A 259 17.22 -8.81 15.30
CA TYR A 259 18.35 -9.70 15.06
C TYR A 259 19.39 -9.08 14.15
N LEU A 260 18.99 -8.30 13.13
CA LEU A 260 19.90 -7.64 12.20
C LEU A 260 20.64 -6.48 12.87
N GLU A 261 21.96 -6.43 12.69
CA GLU A 261 22.73 -5.21 13.01
C GLU A 261 22.50 -4.13 11.97
N THR A 262 22.41 -4.50 10.69
CA THR A 262 22.18 -3.55 9.60
C THR A 262 21.08 -4.05 8.66
N TYR A 263 20.12 -3.21 8.41
CA TYR A 263 19.08 -3.38 7.40
C TYR A 263 19.27 -2.34 6.29
N VAL A 264 19.34 -2.80 5.03
CA VAL A 264 19.50 -1.94 3.85
C VAL A 264 18.30 -2.13 2.92
N TYR A 265 17.65 -1.04 2.60
CA TYR A 265 16.65 -0.97 1.52
C TYR A 265 17.32 -0.35 0.29
N ARG A 266 17.42 -1.09 -0.80
CA ARG A 266 18.02 -0.64 -2.06
C ARG A 266 16.96 -0.35 -3.12
N VAL A 267 17.24 0.67 -3.92
CA VAL A 267 16.45 1.02 -5.11
C VAL A 267 17.17 0.49 -6.36
N VAL A 268 16.52 -0.41 -7.09
CA VAL A 268 17.02 -0.97 -8.36
C VAL A 268 15.91 -0.86 -9.39
N PRO A 269 15.86 0.18 -10.22
CA PRO A 269 14.70 0.51 -11.06
C PRO A 269 14.34 -0.54 -12.11
N ASP A 270 15.29 -1.39 -12.51
CA ASP A 270 15.06 -2.44 -13.50
C ASP A 270 14.84 -3.81 -12.84
N GLN A 271 13.66 -4.39 -13.04
CA GLN A 271 13.28 -5.67 -12.44
C GLN A 271 14.12 -6.87 -12.93
N SER A 272 14.69 -6.81 -14.13
CA SER A 272 15.55 -7.89 -14.62
C SER A 272 16.93 -7.83 -13.95
N THR A 273 17.43 -6.62 -13.73
CA THR A 273 18.64 -6.38 -12.93
C THR A 273 18.42 -6.87 -11.49
N LEU A 274 17.28 -6.55 -10.89
CA LEU A 274 16.94 -6.95 -9.53
C LEU A 274 16.90 -8.48 -9.38
N LEU A 275 16.27 -9.18 -10.32
CA LEU A 275 16.29 -10.64 -10.35
C LEU A 275 17.73 -11.18 -10.41
N ASN A 276 18.55 -10.64 -11.32
CA ASN A 276 19.94 -11.07 -11.44
C ASN A 276 20.75 -10.82 -10.16
N GLU A 277 20.51 -9.71 -9.46
CA GLU A 277 21.16 -9.41 -8.19
C GLU A 277 20.74 -10.36 -7.07
N LEU A 278 19.47 -10.76 -7.00
CA LEU A 278 19.02 -11.81 -6.09
C LEU A 278 19.72 -13.14 -6.38
N LEU A 279 19.75 -13.56 -7.65
CA LEU A 279 20.36 -14.82 -8.08
C LEU A 279 21.89 -14.82 -7.85
N ALA A 280 22.55 -13.67 -7.98
CA ALA A 280 23.97 -13.49 -7.69
C ALA A 280 24.29 -13.36 -6.19
N GLY A 281 23.29 -13.16 -5.33
CA GLY A 281 23.44 -13.01 -3.88
C GLY A 281 23.93 -11.64 -3.43
N SER A 282 23.82 -10.60 -4.25
CA SER A 282 24.07 -9.20 -3.86
C SER A 282 22.84 -8.52 -3.25
N VAL A 283 21.68 -9.13 -3.40
CA VAL A 283 20.40 -8.79 -2.75
C VAL A 283 19.91 -10.05 -2.03
N ASP A 284 19.40 -9.90 -0.82
CA ASP A 284 18.89 -10.99 0.00
C ASP A 284 17.38 -11.19 -0.16
N VAL A 285 16.64 -10.09 -0.37
CA VAL A 285 15.18 -10.08 -0.53
C VAL A 285 14.81 -9.19 -1.72
N TYR A 286 14.23 -9.78 -2.75
CA TYR A 286 13.61 -9.07 -3.87
C TYR A 286 12.13 -8.89 -3.60
N VAL A 287 11.71 -7.64 -3.40
CA VAL A 287 10.32 -7.27 -3.10
C VAL A 287 9.50 -7.18 -4.38
N ALA A 288 8.38 -7.89 -4.40
CA ALA A 288 7.40 -7.90 -5.49
C ALA A 288 7.96 -8.27 -6.89
N PRO A 289 8.64 -9.44 -7.04
CA PRO A 289 8.96 -9.95 -8.38
C PRO A 289 7.68 -10.16 -9.19
N ARG A 290 7.80 -10.00 -10.51
CA ARG A 290 6.67 -10.30 -11.40
C ARG A 290 6.37 -11.81 -11.42
N PRO A 291 5.11 -12.20 -11.66
CA PRO A 291 4.74 -13.62 -11.80
C PRO A 291 5.59 -14.40 -12.83
N ASP A 292 5.99 -13.76 -13.93
CA ASP A 292 6.84 -14.39 -14.98
C ASP A 292 8.30 -14.62 -14.55
N GLN A 293 8.74 -14.02 -13.45
CA GLN A 293 10.06 -14.24 -12.85
C GLN A 293 10.06 -15.33 -11.76
N ALA A 294 8.87 -15.71 -11.28
CA ALA A 294 8.71 -16.62 -10.15
C ALA A 294 9.41 -17.97 -10.37
N GLN A 295 9.27 -18.55 -11.57
CA GLN A 295 9.88 -19.84 -11.90
C GLN A 295 11.42 -19.76 -11.88
N GLN A 296 12.00 -18.63 -12.30
CA GLN A 296 13.46 -18.46 -12.29
C GLN A 296 14.01 -18.41 -10.86
N ILE A 297 13.24 -17.82 -9.92
CA ILE A 297 13.59 -17.78 -8.49
C ILE A 297 13.49 -19.18 -7.88
N LEU A 298 12.42 -19.93 -8.21
CA LEU A 298 12.21 -21.31 -7.72
C LEU A 298 13.26 -22.29 -8.21
N ASP A 299 13.73 -22.15 -9.45
CA ASP A 299 14.71 -23.06 -10.06
C ASP A 299 16.15 -22.74 -9.66
N ALA A 300 16.42 -21.56 -9.15
CA ALA A 300 17.76 -21.13 -8.79
C ALA A 300 18.19 -21.69 -7.42
N PRO A 301 19.39 -22.29 -7.33
CA PRO A 301 19.88 -22.81 -6.06
C PRO A 301 20.16 -21.68 -5.05
N GLY A 302 19.74 -21.89 -3.82
CA GLY A 302 19.95 -20.94 -2.72
C GLY A 302 18.97 -19.77 -2.68
N THR A 303 17.86 -19.88 -3.42
CA THR A 303 16.74 -18.95 -3.38
C THR A 303 15.41 -19.68 -3.24
N ARG A 304 14.44 -19.03 -2.62
CA ARG A 304 13.05 -19.46 -2.53
C ARG A 304 12.11 -18.33 -2.87
N LEU A 305 10.91 -18.70 -3.32
CA LEU A 305 9.80 -17.77 -3.52
C LEU A 305 8.82 -17.92 -2.34
N VAL A 306 8.42 -16.80 -1.75
CA VAL A 306 7.31 -16.73 -0.80
C VAL A 306 6.16 -16.00 -1.47
N SER A 307 4.95 -16.56 -1.35
CA SER A 307 3.71 -15.98 -1.88
C SER A 307 2.66 -15.96 -0.78
N ALA A 308 1.93 -14.86 -0.69
CA ALA A 308 0.78 -14.74 0.21
C ALA A 308 -0.34 -13.94 -0.45
N PRO A 309 -1.62 -14.25 -0.16
CA PRO A 309 -2.73 -13.39 -0.54
C PRO A 309 -2.49 -11.97 -0.02
N PHE A 310 -2.74 -10.98 -0.89
CA PHE A 310 -2.55 -9.58 -0.53
C PHE A 310 -3.86 -8.80 -0.70
N ARG A 311 -3.82 -7.49 -0.45
CA ARG A 311 -4.99 -6.62 -0.42
C ARG A 311 -5.30 -5.92 -1.73
N ASP A 312 -4.51 -6.18 -2.77
CA ASP A 312 -4.68 -5.54 -4.08
C ASP A 312 -5.73 -6.26 -4.90
N PHE A 313 -6.66 -5.51 -5.48
CA PHE A 313 -7.56 -6.03 -6.50
C PHE A 313 -7.55 -5.16 -7.75
N VAL A 314 -7.65 -5.82 -8.90
CA VAL A 314 -7.66 -5.19 -10.22
C VAL A 314 -9.05 -5.28 -10.83
N PHE A 315 -9.50 -4.19 -11.44
CA PHE A 315 -10.83 -4.06 -11.99
C PHE A 315 -10.88 -3.10 -13.19
N VAL A 316 -11.98 -3.16 -13.93
CA VAL A 316 -12.43 -2.07 -14.81
C VAL A 316 -13.62 -1.41 -14.17
N GLY A 317 -13.48 -0.12 -13.79
CA GLY A 317 -14.56 0.68 -13.23
C GLY A 317 -15.35 1.36 -14.34
N TRP A 318 -16.68 1.34 -14.23
CA TRP A 318 -17.62 1.86 -15.23
C TRP A 318 -18.19 3.18 -14.80
N ASN A 319 -18.21 4.16 -15.71
CA ASN A 319 -18.88 5.43 -15.48
C ASN A 319 -20.38 5.31 -15.80
N ALA A 320 -21.20 5.08 -14.77
CA ALA A 320 -22.66 4.91 -14.93
C ALA A 320 -23.39 6.18 -15.40
N ARG A 321 -22.72 7.34 -15.45
CA ARG A 321 -23.27 8.56 -16.04
C ARG A 321 -23.32 8.51 -17.57
N ARG A 322 -22.59 7.58 -18.17
CA ARG A 322 -22.61 7.37 -19.62
C ARG A 322 -23.89 6.65 -20.03
N PRO A 323 -24.66 7.14 -21.02
CA PRO A 323 -25.94 6.55 -21.41
C PRO A 323 -25.88 5.06 -21.72
N GLN A 324 -24.80 4.60 -22.35
CA GLN A 324 -24.57 3.18 -22.68
C GLN A 324 -24.23 2.32 -21.47
N LEU A 325 -23.83 2.91 -20.36
CA LEU A 325 -23.40 2.20 -19.13
C LEU A 325 -24.34 2.50 -17.94
N ALA A 326 -25.37 3.33 -18.12
CA ALA A 326 -26.31 3.70 -17.05
C ALA A 326 -27.11 2.50 -16.54
N ASP A 327 -27.49 1.60 -17.43
CA ASP A 327 -28.23 0.39 -17.07
C ASP A 327 -27.31 -0.70 -16.53
N ALA A 328 -27.56 -1.14 -15.29
CA ALA A 328 -26.77 -2.19 -14.63
C ALA A 328 -26.76 -3.51 -15.43
N ARG A 329 -27.83 -3.81 -16.19
CA ARG A 329 -27.88 -5.01 -17.04
C ARG A 329 -26.79 -5.01 -18.11
N VAL A 330 -26.44 -3.83 -18.65
CA VAL A 330 -25.32 -3.70 -19.61
C VAL A 330 -23.99 -3.97 -18.92
N ARG A 331 -23.76 -3.41 -17.72
CA ARG A 331 -22.51 -3.63 -16.96
C ARG A 331 -22.37 -5.09 -16.53
N ARG A 332 -23.48 -5.74 -16.13
CA ARG A 332 -23.51 -7.19 -15.84
C ARG A 332 -23.22 -8.02 -17.12
N ALA A 333 -23.80 -7.65 -18.24
CA ALA A 333 -23.55 -8.32 -19.52
C ALA A 333 -22.06 -8.23 -19.93
N ILE A 334 -21.43 -7.07 -19.76
CA ILE A 334 -20.00 -6.88 -19.98
C ILE A 334 -19.19 -7.85 -19.12
N THR A 335 -19.50 -7.95 -17.83
CA THR A 335 -18.80 -8.85 -16.91
C THR A 335 -19.00 -10.32 -17.28
N MET A 336 -20.23 -10.73 -17.61
CA MET A 336 -20.56 -12.10 -18.01
C MET A 336 -20.00 -12.48 -19.39
N ALA A 337 -19.79 -11.52 -20.28
CA ALA A 337 -19.14 -11.73 -21.58
C ALA A 337 -17.61 -11.72 -21.51
N THR A 338 -17.01 -11.47 -20.35
CA THR A 338 -15.56 -11.45 -20.14
C THR A 338 -15.12 -12.67 -19.35
N ASP A 339 -14.29 -13.55 -19.97
CA ASP A 339 -13.70 -14.71 -19.29
C ASP A 339 -12.57 -14.25 -18.36
N ARG A 340 -12.97 -13.92 -17.14
CA ARG A 340 -12.03 -13.42 -16.11
C ARG A 340 -11.08 -14.49 -15.60
N HIS A 341 -11.45 -15.78 -15.70
CA HIS A 341 -10.56 -16.89 -15.37
C HIS A 341 -9.42 -16.99 -16.40
N GLN A 342 -9.73 -16.90 -17.69
CA GLN A 342 -8.71 -16.84 -18.74
C GLN A 342 -7.77 -15.65 -18.56
N VAL A 343 -8.33 -14.46 -18.19
CA VAL A 343 -7.53 -13.25 -17.93
C VAL A 343 -6.60 -13.46 -16.73
N ALA A 344 -7.13 -13.99 -15.63
CA ALA A 344 -6.34 -14.23 -14.42
C ALA A 344 -5.23 -15.27 -14.68
N GLU A 345 -5.53 -16.37 -15.36
CA GLU A 345 -4.55 -17.39 -15.72
C GLU A 345 -3.42 -16.81 -16.59
N ALA A 346 -3.77 -16.01 -17.60
CA ALA A 346 -2.81 -15.42 -18.53
C ALA A 346 -1.90 -14.36 -17.91
N ILE A 347 -2.33 -13.71 -16.82
CA ILE A 347 -1.60 -12.62 -16.15
C ILE A 347 -0.91 -13.09 -14.89
N LEU A 348 -1.60 -13.88 -14.05
CA LEU A 348 -1.14 -14.23 -12.71
C LEU A 348 -0.26 -15.47 -12.66
N LEU A 349 -0.33 -16.33 -13.65
CA LEU A 349 0.47 -17.57 -13.72
C LEU A 349 0.33 -18.44 -12.46
N GLY A 350 -0.84 -18.42 -11.80
CA GLY A 350 -1.13 -19.13 -10.56
C GLY A 350 -0.91 -18.31 -9.28
N TYR A 351 -0.43 -17.06 -9.35
CA TYR A 351 -0.18 -16.20 -8.19
C TYR A 351 -1.31 -15.18 -8.00
N GLY A 352 -2.47 -15.70 -7.65
CA GLY A 352 -3.68 -14.92 -7.38
C GLY A 352 -4.95 -15.67 -7.77
N ARG A 353 -6.07 -15.00 -7.70
CA ARG A 353 -7.40 -15.58 -7.96
C ARG A 353 -8.36 -14.56 -8.51
N VAL A 354 -9.42 -15.01 -9.19
CA VAL A 354 -10.48 -14.12 -9.68
C VAL A 354 -11.13 -13.40 -8.50
N ALA A 355 -11.32 -12.08 -8.66
CA ALA A 355 -12.08 -11.24 -7.74
C ALA A 355 -13.54 -11.09 -8.24
N ASN A 356 -14.49 -10.99 -7.30
CA ASN A 356 -15.90 -10.76 -7.60
C ASN A 356 -16.49 -9.60 -6.81
N SER A 357 -15.79 -9.14 -5.79
CA SER A 357 -16.15 -7.98 -4.96
C SER A 357 -14.88 -7.32 -4.42
N THR A 358 -15.05 -6.33 -3.57
CA THR A 358 -13.98 -5.68 -2.80
C THR A 358 -13.52 -6.53 -1.61
N LEU A 359 -14.33 -7.51 -1.17
CA LEU A 359 -13.99 -8.42 -0.07
C LEU A 359 -12.85 -9.35 -0.48
N MET A 360 -11.70 -9.10 0.10
CA MET A 360 -10.48 -9.85 -0.15
C MET A 360 -10.49 -11.21 0.55
N PRO A 361 -9.76 -12.22 0.04
CA PRO A 361 -9.68 -13.56 0.65
C PRO A 361 -9.20 -13.60 2.10
N VAL A 362 -8.53 -12.55 2.56
CA VAL A 362 -8.04 -12.39 3.94
C VAL A 362 -9.07 -11.71 4.85
N HIS A 363 -10.13 -11.15 4.30
CA HIS A 363 -11.18 -10.50 5.07
C HIS A 363 -12.07 -11.54 5.77
N TRP A 364 -12.44 -11.28 7.02
CA TRP A 364 -13.23 -12.21 7.84
C TRP A 364 -14.64 -12.51 7.30
N ALA A 365 -15.22 -11.60 6.50
CA ALA A 365 -16.53 -11.77 5.86
C ALA A 365 -16.44 -12.34 4.43
N TYR A 366 -15.23 -12.61 3.91
CA TYR A 366 -15.05 -13.17 2.58
C TYR A 366 -15.81 -14.50 2.42
N ASP A 367 -16.54 -14.63 1.34
CA ASP A 367 -17.23 -15.87 0.97
C ASP A 367 -16.34 -16.74 0.06
N PRO A 368 -15.75 -17.84 0.57
CA PRO A 368 -14.90 -18.70 -0.24
C PRO A 368 -15.67 -19.44 -1.34
N GLU A 369 -17.00 -19.59 -1.21
CA GLU A 369 -17.85 -20.23 -2.22
C GLU A 369 -18.21 -19.26 -3.35
N GLN A 370 -17.99 -17.95 -3.17
CA GLN A 370 -18.27 -16.91 -4.17
C GLN A 370 -19.70 -16.99 -4.73
N ARG A 371 -20.67 -17.15 -3.85
CA ARG A 371 -22.09 -17.44 -4.19
C ARG A 371 -22.74 -16.42 -5.12
N PHE A 372 -22.30 -15.17 -5.10
CA PHE A 372 -22.84 -14.10 -5.93
C PHE A 372 -22.00 -13.80 -7.17
N ALA A 373 -20.95 -14.60 -7.43
CA ALA A 373 -20.06 -14.38 -8.58
C ALA A 373 -20.80 -14.54 -9.92
N LEU A 374 -20.62 -13.56 -10.81
CA LEU A 374 -21.06 -13.70 -12.19
C LEU A 374 -20.11 -14.63 -12.96
N SER A 375 -20.63 -15.74 -13.48
CA SER A 375 -19.88 -16.66 -14.32
C SER A 375 -19.74 -16.12 -15.75
N TYR A 376 -18.69 -16.55 -16.45
CA TYR A 376 -18.58 -16.33 -17.89
C TYR A 376 -19.72 -17.03 -18.62
N ASP A 377 -20.66 -16.25 -19.17
CA ASP A 377 -21.83 -16.73 -19.92
C ASP A 377 -22.21 -15.69 -21.00
N PRO A 378 -21.59 -15.76 -22.17
CA PRO A 378 -21.90 -14.88 -23.29
C PRO A 378 -23.35 -15.01 -23.81
N ALA A 379 -24.02 -16.14 -23.55
CA ALA A 379 -25.40 -16.33 -23.97
C ALA A 379 -26.36 -15.50 -23.10
N THR A 380 -26.21 -15.58 -21.77
CA THR A 380 -26.95 -14.73 -20.83
C THR A 380 -26.58 -13.26 -21.02
N ALA A 381 -25.32 -12.93 -21.30
CA ALA A 381 -24.89 -11.56 -21.60
C ALA A 381 -25.67 -10.97 -22.81
N ARG A 382 -25.83 -11.73 -23.89
CA ARG A 382 -26.65 -11.29 -25.06
C ARG A 382 -28.10 -11.06 -24.68
N ALA A 383 -28.70 -11.93 -23.86
CA ALA A 383 -30.08 -11.77 -23.41
C ALA A 383 -30.26 -10.50 -22.58
N LEU A 384 -29.34 -10.22 -21.65
CA LEU A 384 -29.37 -8.97 -20.86
C LEU A 384 -29.25 -7.71 -21.72
N LEU A 385 -28.42 -7.76 -22.78
CA LEU A 385 -28.30 -6.65 -23.73
C LEU A 385 -29.59 -6.46 -24.52
N ASP A 386 -30.24 -7.56 -24.97
CA ASP A 386 -31.55 -7.51 -25.65
C ASP A 386 -32.62 -6.91 -24.74
N GLU A 387 -32.69 -7.33 -23.47
CA GLU A 387 -33.62 -6.81 -22.46
C GLU A 387 -33.35 -5.34 -22.13
N ALA A 388 -32.08 -4.90 -22.21
CA ALA A 388 -31.70 -3.50 -22.03
C ALA A 388 -31.95 -2.64 -23.29
N GLY A 389 -32.47 -3.25 -24.39
CA GLY A 389 -32.82 -2.56 -25.62
C GLY A 389 -31.69 -2.35 -26.62
N TRP A 390 -30.58 -3.05 -26.43
CA TRP A 390 -29.43 -3.05 -27.35
C TRP A 390 -29.52 -4.24 -28.31
N THR A 391 -29.68 -3.99 -29.60
CA THR A 391 -29.81 -5.03 -30.64
C THR A 391 -29.02 -4.65 -31.89
N ASP A 392 -28.38 -5.61 -32.54
CA ASP A 392 -27.74 -5.41 -33.85
C ASP A 392 -28.84 -5.26 -34.92
N ARG A 393 -29.07 -4.05 -35.40
CA ARG A 393 -30.18 -3.71 -36.30
C ARG A 393 -29.78 -3.66 -37.75
N ASP A 394 -28.54 -3.31 -38.03
CA ASP A 394 -28.03 -3.18 -39.38
C ASP A 394 -27.19 -4.39 -39.83
N GLY A 395 -26.91 -5.33 -38.92
CA GLY A 395 -26.23 -6.59 -39.21
C GLY A 395 -24.70 -6.45 -39.30
N ASP A 396 -24.10 -5.38 -38.78
CA ASP A 396 -22.66 -5.15 -38.81
C ASP A 396 -21.90 -5.80 -37.65
N GLY A 397 -22.65 -6.42 -36.71
CA GLY A 397 -22.12 -7.12 -35.55
C GLY A 397 -21.87 -6.24 -34.34
N VAL A 398 -22.31 -4.98 -34.33
CA VAL A 398 -22.36 -4.10 -33.17
C VAL A 398 -23.79 -3.72 -32.86
N ARG A 399 -24.14 -3.71 -31.58
CA ARG A 399 -25.50 -3.43 -31.12
C ARG A 399 -25.78 -1.92 -31.07
N GLU A 400 -27.03 -1.53 -31.36
CA GLU A 400 -27.56 -0.18 -31.22
C GLU A 400 -28.75 -0.14 -30.28
N ASN A 401 -28.97 1.03 -29.65
CA ASN A 401 -30.19 1.30 -28.90
C ASN A 401 -31.37 1.75 -29.83
N GLY A 402 -32.52 2.11 -29.22
CA GLY A 402 -33.68 2.61 -29.94
C GLY A 402 -33.46 3.84 -30.81
N ASP A 403 -32.48 4.66 -30.48
CA ASP A 403 -32.11 5.90 -31.15
C ASP A 403 -31.00 5.71 -32.20
N GLY A 404 -30.52 4.47 -32.42
CA GLY A 404 -29.44 4.15 -33.34
C GLY A 404 -28.05 4.48 -32.82
N VAL A 405 -27.90 4.69 -31.52
CA VAL A 405 -26.58 4.89 -30.89
C VAL A 405 -25.90 3.53 -30.72
N ARG A 406 -24.68 3.41 -31.22
CA ARG A 406 -23.87 2.17 -31.14
C ARG A 406 -23.40 1.91 -29.72
N LEU A 407 -23.37 0.63 -29.34
CA LEU A 407 -22.80 0.19 -28.06
C LEU A 407 -21.27 0.10 -28.21
N SER A 408 -20.63 1.26 -28.12
CA SER A 408 -19.19 1.44 -28.18
C SER A 408 -18.69 2.06 -26.87
N ILE A 409 -17.63 1.48 -26.30
CA ILE A 409 -17.03 1.91 -25.04
C ILE A 409 -15.52 2.06 -25.17
N GLU A 410 -14.96 3.06 -24.52
CA GLU A 410 -13.53 3.27 -24.40
C GLU A 410 -13.06 2.78 -23.03
N ILE A 411 -11.96 2.01 -22.99
CA ILE A 411 -11.33 1.57 -21.74
C ILE A 411 -9.97 2.24 -21.60
N LEU A 412 -9.85 3.13 -20.62
CA LEU A 412 -8.60 3.81 -20.28
C LEU A 412 -7.69 2.86 -19.49
N TYR A 413 -6.39 2.94 -19.76
CA TYR A 413 -5.37 2.28 -18.93
C TYR A 413 -4.06 3.08 -18.94
N ASN A 414 -3.23 2.93 -17.89
CA ASN A 414 -1.99 3.70 -17.79
C ASN A 414 -0.84 3.10 -18.61
N GLN A 415 -0.03 3.98 -19.15
CA GLN A 415 1.19 3.63 -19.88
C GLN A 415 2.13 2.78 -19.01
N GLY A 416 2.79 1.80 -19.63
CA GLY A 416 3.76 0.91 -18.96
C GLY A 416 3.13 -0.30 -18.28
N ASN A 417 1.84 -0.30 -17.97
CA ASN A 417 1.17 -1.43 -17.31
C ASN A 417 0.68 -2.48 -18.31
N GLN A 418 1.47 -3.54 -18.52
CA GLN A 418 1.17 -4.60 -19.47
C GLN A 418 -0.05 -5.43 -19.08
N ALA A 419 -0.30 -5.62 -17.77
CA ALA A 419 -1.46 -6.37 -17.28
C ALA A 419 -2.77 -5.66 -17.62
N ARG A 420 -2.87 -4.34 -17.33
CA ARG A 420 -4.06 -3.54 -17.66
C ARG A 420 -4.28 -3.42 -19.17
N LYS A 421 -3.20 -3.27 -19.94
CA LYS A 421 -3.26 -3.34 -21.39
C LYS A 421 -3.88 -4.66 -21.88
N ARG A 422 -3.38 -5.79 -21.35
CA ARG A 422 -3.87 -7.12 -21.73
C ARG A 422 -5.34 -7.33 -21.36
N ILE A 423 -5.78 -6.81 -20.20
CA ILE A 423 -7.20 -6.81 -19.82
C ILE A 423 -8.04 -6.10 -20.89
N ALA A 424 -7.70 -4.88 -21.25
CA ALA A 424 -8.44 -4.09 -22.23
C ALA A 424 -8.46 -4.75 -23.62
N GLU A 425 -7.33 -5.36 -24.06
CA GLU A 425 -7.24 -6.09 -25.33
C GLU A 425 -8.07 -7.39 -25.35
N ILE A 426 -8.10 -8.14 -24.26
CA ILE A 426 -8.95 -9.35 -24.15
C ILE A 426 -10.43 -8.95 -24.16
N MET A 427 -10.79 -7.92 -23.39
CA MET A 427 -12.17 -7.40 -23.40
C MET A 427 -12.58 -6.93 -24.80
N GLN A 428 -11.70 -6.27 -25.55
CA GLN A 428 -11.97 -5.86 -26.94
C GLN A 428 -12.37 -7.04 -27.82
N VAL A 429 -11.68 -8.17 -27.69
CA VAL A 429 -11.96 -9.38 -28.48
C VAL A 429 -13.25 -10.05 -28.01
N GLN A 430 -13.39 -10.30 -26.71
CA GLN A 430 -14.51 -11.07 -26.16
C GLN A 430 -15.84 -10.31 -26.22
N LEU A 431 -15.84 -9.02 -25.93
CA LEU A 431 -17.07 -8.21 -25.98
C LEU A 431 -17.59 -8.00 -27.41
N ARG A 432 -16.72 -8.04 -28.40
CA ARG A 432 -17.12 -8.03 -29.81
C ARG A 432 -18.01 -9.22 -30.17
N GLU A 433 -17.82 -10.37 -29.55
CA GLU A 433 -18.64 -11.57 -29.78
C GLU A 433 -20.09 -11.42 -29.30
N VAL A 434 -20.35 -10.49 -28.40
CA VAL A 434 -21.71 -10.16 -27.91
C VAL A 434 -22.26 -8.85 -28.46
N GLY A 435 -21.52 -8.23 -29.40
CA GLY A 435 -21.96 -7.02 -30.11
C GLY A 435 -21.59 -5.71 -29.40
N ILE A 436 -20.56 -5.70 -28.55
CA ILE A 436 -20.04 -4.49 -27.92
C ILE A 436 -18.68 -4.15 -28.55
N GLU A 437 -18.55 -2.93 -29.05
CA GLU A 437 -17.29 -2.42 -29.59
C GLU A 437 -16.45 -1.81 -28.46
N VAL A 438 -15.19 -2.23 -28.30
CA VAL A 438 -14.28 -1.73 -27.28
C VAL A 438 -13.04 -1.10 -27.89
N THR A 439 -12.69 0.10 -27.44
CA THR A 439 -11.48 0.82 -27.83
C THR A 439 -10.55 0.99 -26.63
N PRO A 440 -9.44 0.21 -26.55
CA PRO A 440 -8.41 0.45 -25.54
C PRO A 440 -7.68 1.78 -25.78
N ARG A 441 -7.55 2.61 -24.73
CA ARG A 441 -6.83 3.89 -24.81
C ARG A 441 -5.80 4.01 -23.70
N VAL A 442 -4.53 4.20 -24.11
CA VAL A 442 -3.42 4.40 -23.18
C VAL A 442 -3.24 5.88 -22.84
N LEU A 443 -3.01 6.17 -21.57
CA LEU A 443 -2.69 7.50 -21.06
C LEU A 443 -1.49 7.44 -20.11
N GLU A 444 -0.83 8.58 -19.90
CA GLU A 444 0.08 8.73 -18.75
C GLU A 444 -0.75 8.69 -17.44
N MET A 445 -0.18 8.19 -16.34
CA MET A 445 -0.94 7.91 -15.10
C MET A 445 -1.59 9.17 -14.51
N GLY A 446 -0.87 10.30 -14.49
CA GLY A 446 -1.40 11.57 -13.99
C GLY A 446 -2.59 12.06 -14.82
N ALA A 447 -2.44 12.05 -16.15
CA ALA A 447 -3.52 12.44 -17.07
C ALA A 447 -4.73 11.51 -17.02
N LEU A 448 -4.50 10.21 -16.80
CA LEU A 448 -5.59 9.24 -16.59
C LEU A 448 -6.34 9.58 -15.30
N TRP A 449 -5.60 9.82 -14.22
CA TRP A 449 -6.20 10.11 -12.93
C TRP A 449 -6.94 11.45 -12.93
N ASP A 450 -6.41 12.48 -13.59
CA ASP A 450 -7.08 13.77 -13.74
C ASP A 450 -8.45 13.65 -14.43
N ILE A 451 -8.55 12.84 -15.48
CA ILE A 451 -9.85 12.57 -16.16
C ILE A 451 -10.82 11.83 -15.26
N VAL A 452 -10.34 10.83 -14.52
CA VAL A 452 -11.20 9.92 -13.73
C VAL A 452 -11.66 10.58 -12.44
N SER A 453 -10.77 11.26 -11.72
CA SER A 453 -11.02 11.80 -10.39
C SER A 453 -11.62 13.20 -10.37
N ASN A 454 -11.50 13.97 -11.45
CA ASN A 454 -12.04 15.32 -11.52
C ASN A 454 -13.55 15.30 -11.81
N PRO A 455 -14.43 15.68 -10.88
CA PRO A 455 -15.88 15.63 -11.09
C PRO A 455 -16.38 16.48 -12.25
N ALA A 456 -15.63 17.54 -12.60
CA ALA A 456 -15.99 18.45 -13.70
C ALA A 456 -15.62 17.92 -15.09
N ASP A 457 -14.81 16.86 -15.20
CA ASP A 457 -14.20 16.44 -16.48
C ASP A 457 -14.19 14.91 -16.68
N ARG A 458 -15.09 14.18 -16.05
CA ARG A 458 -15.18 12.69 -16.12
C ARG A 458 -15.60 12.18 -17.50
N ASP A 459 -14.83 12.55 -18.54
CA ASP A 459 -15.06 12.13 -19.92
C ASP A 459 -14.39 10.78 -20.23
N PHE A 460 -14.93 9.71 -19.65
CA PHE A 460 -14.50 8.33 -19.88
C PHE A 460 -15.69 7.37 -19.77
N ASP A 461 -15.57 6.18 -20.37
CA ASP A 461 -16.55 5.11 -20.25
C ASP A 461 -16.10 4.07 -19.21
N GLY A 462 -14.92 3.51 -19.36
CA GLY A 462 -14.32 2.56 -18.43
C GLY A 462 -12.85 2.85 -18.15
N VAL A 463 -12.38 2.45 -16.96
CA VAL A 463 -10.97 2.61 -16.57
C VAL A 463 -10.44 1.33 -15.91
N ALA A 464 -9.33 0.79 -16.45
CA ALA A 464 -8.62 -0.36 -15.88
C ALA A 464 -7.57 0.13 -14.87
N ILE A 465 -7.85 -0.07 -13.58
CA ILE A 465 -6.99 0.33 -12.46
C ILE A 465 -7.00 -0.73 -11.35
N ALA A 466 -6.34 -0.44 -10.24
CA ALA A 466 -6.32 -1.29 -9.05
C ALA A 466 -6.47 -0.45 -7.78
N TRP A 467 -7.05 -1.05 -6.76
CA TRP A 467 -7.01 -0.52 -5.40
C TRP A 467 -6.20 -1.44 -4.49
N VAL A 468 -5.56 -0.82 -3.52
CA VAL A 468 -5.08 -1.52 -2.33
C VAL A 468 -6.20 -1.40 -1.30
N GLY A 469 -6.82 -2.52 -0.93
CA GLY A 469 -7.88 -2.53 0.07
C GLY A 469 -7.33 -2.24 1.47
N GLU A 470 -8.15 -1.59 2.29
CA GLU A 470 -7.87 -1.43 3.72
C GLU A 470 -8.11 -2.76 4.46
N PHE A 471 -7.68 -2.86 5.71
CA PHE A 471 -7.94 -4.06 6.53
C PHE A 471 -9.42 -4.23 6.86
N ARG A 472 -10.12 -3.12 6.97
CA ARG A 472 -11.54 -3.05 6.83
C ARG A 472 -11.88 -2.70 5.40
N VAL A 473 -12.92 -3.33 4.88
CA VAL A 473 -13.56 -2.88 3.66
C VAL A 473 -14.59 -1.82 4.03
N ASP A 474 -14.30 -0.58 3.67
CA ASP A 474 -15.25 0.53 3.70
C ASP A 474 -15.36 1.09 2.28
N ASP A 475 -16.39 0.68 1.58
CA ASP A 475 -16.62 1.04 0.19
C ASP A 475 -17.44 2.33 0.03
N THR A 476 -17.72 3.03 1.14
CA THR A 476 -18.49 4.29 1.13
C THR A 476 -17.90 5.30 0.16
N GLY A 477 -16.58 5.51 0.19
CA GLY A 477 -15.89 6.42 -0.73
C GLY A 477 -15.95 6.02 -2.20
N LEU A 478 -16.24 4.75 -2.51
CA LEU A 478 -16.27 4.22 -3.87
C LEU A 478 -17.67 4.18 -4.47
N PHE A 479 -18.68 3.76 -3.67
CA PHE A 479 -20.00 3.38 -4.22
C PHE A 479 -21.18 4.08 -3.56
N HIS A 480 -21.02 4.76 -2.40
CA HIS A 480 -22.14 5.45 -1.77
C HIS A 480 -22.56 6.67 -2.60
N SER A 481 -23.86 6.86 -2.79
CA SER A 481 -24.42 7.93 -3.63
C SER A 481 -23.97 9.34 -3.21
N SER A 482 -23.72 9.57 -1.91
CA SER A 482 -23.21 10.86 -1.41
C SER A 482 -21.78 11.17 -1.87
N GLN A 483 -21.04 10.16 -2.31
CA GLN A 483 -19.66 10.27 -2.76
C GLN A 483 -19.53 10.30 -4.29
N ALA A 484 -20.66 10.25 -5.00
CA ALA A 484 -20.66 10.16 -6.46
C ALA A 484 -19.92 11.33 -7.14
N ASP A 485 -19.88 12.51 -6.52
CA ASP A 485 -19.17 13.68 -7.05
C ASP A 485 -17.77 13.88 -6.42
N GLU A 486 -17.35 12.96 -5.55
CA GLU A 486 -16.01 12.97 -4.97
C GLU A 486 -15.01 12.19 -5.86
N PRO A 487 -13.67 12.41 -5.75
CA PRO A 487 -12.67 11.83 -6.63
C PRO A 487 -12.74 10.31 -6.80
N PHE A 488 -13.03 9.56 -5.73
CA PHE A 488 -13.07 8.10 -5.75
C PHE A 488 -14.45 7.55 -6.15
N GLY A 489 -15.53 8.33 -6.03
CA GLY A 489 -16.88 7.98 -6.49
C GLY A 489 -17.08 8.12 -8.01
N PHE A 490 -16.01 7.91 -8.79
CA PHE A 490 -15.98 8.17 -10.24
C PHE A 490 -16.96 7.30 -11.04
N THR A 491 -17.44 6.18 -10.51
CA THR A 491 -18.46 5.35 -11.15
C THR A 491 -19.82 6.04 -11.24
N GLY A 492 -20.11 6.95 -10.31
CA GLY A 492 -21.40 7.62 -10.24
C GLY A 492 -22.54 6.68 -9.87
N THR A 493 -22.26 5.69 -9.04
CA THR A 493 -23.25 4.73 -8.53
C THR A 493 -24.32 5.45 -7.71
N HIS A 494 -25.58 5.12 -7.96
CA HIS A 494 -26.73 5.59 -7.20
C HIS A 494 -27.68 4.42 -6.91
N ASN A 495 -27.47 3.77 -5.79
CA ASN A 495 -28.32 2.65 -5.36
C ASN A 495 -28.66 2.80 -3.87
N PRO A 496 -29.91 3.19 -3.52
CA PRO A 496 -30.31 3.43 -2.13
C PRO A 496 -30.19 2.20 -1.21
N GLU A 497 -30.30 0.98 -1.76
CA GLU A 497 -30.11 -0.23 -0.97
C GLU A 497 -28.63 -0.42 -0.64
N LEU A 498 -27.75 -0.18 -1.62
CA LEU A 498 -26.30 -0.24 -1.41
C LEU A 498 -25.85 0.80 -0.39
N ASP A 499 -26.38 2.04 -0.49
CA ASP A 499 -26.13 3.11 0.48
C ASP A 499 -26.51 2.66 1.90
N HIS A 500 -27.73 2.15 2.07
CA HIS A 500 -28.23 1.69 3.37
C HIS A 500 -27.38 0.52 3.94
N LEU A 501 -26.91 -0.38 3.10
CA LEU A 501 -26.08 -1.50 3.54
C LEU A 501 -24.69 -1.00 3.99
N MET A 502 -24.08 -0.06 3.29
CA MET A 502 -22.81 0.57 3.69
C MET A 502 -22.96 1.34 5.01
N ASP A 503 -24.01 2.17 5.16
CA ASP A 503 -24.30 2.88 6.41
C ASP A 503 -24.50 1.92 7.58
N THR A 504 -25.16 0.79 7.33
CA THR A 504 -25.40 -0.24 8.34
C THR A 504 -24.09 -0.92 8.76
N LEU A 505 -23.27 -1.32 7.77
CA LEU A 505 -21.95 -1.93 8.01
C LEU A 505 -20.99 -1.00 8.74
N ALA A 506 -21.12 0.30 8.49
CA ALA A 506 -20.29 1.32 9.14
C ALA A 506 -20.40 1.32 10.67
N VAL A 507 -21.52 0.84 11.24
CA VAL A 507 -21.77 0.92 12.69
C VAL A 507 -21.93 -0.43 13.39
N ILE A 508 -21.95 -1.55 12.69
CA ILE A 508 -22.06 -2.89 13.30
C ILE A 508 -20.68 -3.38 13.74
N VAL A 509 -20.41 -3.37 15.04
CA VAL A 509 -19.14 -3.87 15.64
C VAL A 509 -19.10 -5.40 15.67
N ASP A 510 -20.22 -6.05 15.97
CA ASP A 510 -20.31 -7.51 16.05
C ASP A 510 -20.22 -8.14 14.64
N ARG A 511 -19.13 -8.84 14.39
CA ARG A 511 -18.85 -9.51 13.11
C ARG A 511 -19.90 -10.54 12.72
N GLU A 512 -20.46 -11.29 13.67
CA GLU A 512 -21.49 -12.28 13.37
C GLU A 512 -22.82 -11.62 12.98
N ALA A 513 -23.16 -10.50 13.61
CA ALA A 513 -24.30 -9.68 13.22
C ALA A 513 -24.08 -8.99 11.85
N ALA A 514 -22.85 -8.66 11.51
CA ALA A 514 -22.51 -8.02 10.22
C ALA A 514 -22.48 -9.01 9.04
N ARG A 515 -22.23 -10.32 9.25
CA ARG A 515 -22.14 -11.32 8.15
C ARG A 515 -23.34 -11.33 7.19
N PRO A 516 -24.60 -11.38 7.64
CA PRO A 516 -25.72 -11.37 6.72
C PRO A 516 -25.86 -10.04 5.96
N VAL A 517 -25.41 -8.93 6.55
CA VAL A 517 -25.40 -7.62 5.89
C VAL A 517 -24.34 -7.59 4.79
N TRP A 518 -23.14 -8.14 5.06
CA TRP A 518 -22.09 -8.31 4.04
C TRP A 518 -22.54 -9.21 2.89
N ALA A 519 -23.21 -10.33 3.17
CA ALA A 519 -23.72 -11.20 2.12
C ALA A 519 -24.74 -10.47 1.23
N ARG A 520 -25.64 -9.66 1.81
CA ARG A 520 -26.58 -8.85 1.04
C ARG A 520 -25.90 -7.74 0.27
N TYR A 521 -24.87 -7.11 0.85
CA TYR A 521 -24.05 -6.12 0.19
C TYR A 521 -23.37 -6.70 -1.08
N GLU A 522 -22.73 -7.86 -0.99
CA GLU A 522 -22.11 -8.51 -2.16
C GLU A 522 -23.13 -8.84 -3.24
N GLU A 523 -24.32 -9.31 -2.87
CA GLU A 523 -25.41 -9.59 -3.83
C GLU A 523 -25.83 -8.31 -4.57
N VAL A 524 -26.10 -7.23 -3.84
CA VAL A 524 -26.51 -5.94 -4.42
C VAL A 524 -25.39 -5.31 -5.25
N LEU A 525 -24.15 -5.39 -4.77
CA LEU A 525 -22.96 -4.91 -5.51
C LEU A 525 -22.79 -5.66 -6.84
N THR A 526 -23.04 -6.98 -6.83
CA THR A 526 -23.00 -7.81 -8.05
C THR A 526 -24.13 -7.45 -9.01
N ASP A 527 -25.32 -7.13 -8.52
CA ASP A 527 -26.44 -6.70 -9.36
C ASP A 527 -26.21 -5.30 -9.95
N GLU A 528 -25.62 -4.38 -9.19
CA GLU A 528 -25.28 -3.03 -9.62
C GLU A 528 -24.08 -3.01 -10.59
N GLN A 529 -23.11 -3.85 -10.35
CA GLN A 529 -21.88 -4.03 -11.14
C GLN A 529 -21.15 -2.71 -11.48
N PRO A 530 -20.77 -1.89 -10.53
CA PRO A 530 -20.01 -0.67 -10.80
C PRO A 530 -18.62 -0.96 -11.32
N TYR A 531 -18.07 -2.12 -10.95
CA TYR A 531 -16.79 -2.65 -11.41
C TYR A 531 -16.95 -4.03 -12.06
N THR A 532 -16.24 -4.28 -13.15
CA THR A 532 -15.86 -5.65 -13.53
C THR A 532 -14.58 -5.98 -12.78
N PHE A 533 -14.72 -6.73 -11.69
CA PHE A 533 -13.57 -7.21 -10.90
C PHE A 533 -12.83 -8.30 -11.66
N PHE A 534 -11.49 -8.24 -11.72
CA PHE A 534 -10.68 -9.22 -12.43
C PHE A 534 -10.01 -10.21 -11.49
N TYR A 535 -9.14 -9.72 -10.61
CA TYR A 535 -8.39 -10.62 -9.73
C TYR A 535 -7.84 -9.92 -8.48
N PHE A 536 -7.65 -10.74 -7.46
CA PHE A 536 -6.76 -10.46 -6.33
C PHE A 536 -5.37 -10.99 -6.68
N LEU A 537 -4.35 -10.16 -6.51
CA LEU A 537 -2.96 -10.53 -6.75
C LEU A 537 -2.31 -11.02 -5.45
N ASP A 538 -1.61 -12.14 -5.49
CA ASP A 538 -0.74 -12.54 -4.39
C ASP A 538 0.52 -11.69 -4.40
N ARG A 539 0.99 -11.30 -3.22
CA ARG A 539 2.29 -10.66 -3.06
C ARG A 539 3.38 -11.72 -3.13
N LEU A 540 4.37 -11.46 -3.96
CA LEU A 540 5.52 -12.35 -4.15
C LEU A 540 6.77 -11.73 -3.53
N MET A 541 7.63 -12.58 -2.96
CA MET A 541 8.94 -12.21 -2.45
C MET A 541 9.96 -13.26 -2.86
N GLY A 542 11.01 -12.84 -3.58
CA GLY A 542 12.17 -13.69 -3.87
C GLY A 542 13.19 -13.55 -2.73
N ILE A 543 13.59 -14.65 -2.10
CA ILE A 543 14.38 -14.61 -0.86
C ILE A 543 15.51 -15.61 -0.93
N ARG A 544 16.67 -15.26 -0.41
CA ARG A 544 17.77 -16.18 -0.20
C ARG A 544 17.42 -17.22 0.88
N ASP A 545 17.79 -18.49 0.67
CA ASP A 545 17.44 -19.60 1.57
C ASP A 545 17.99 -19.43 3.00
N ASP A 546 19.11 -18.72 3.14
CA ASP A 546 19.78 -18.47 4.42
C ASP A 546 19.24 -17.25 5.20
N VAL A 547 18.21 -16.57 4.69
CA VAL A 547 17.46 -15.56 5.44
C VAL A 547 16.42 -16.26 6.31
N GLY A 548 16.54 -16.11 7.63
CA GLY A 548 15.59 -16.64 8.60
C GLY A 548 14.65 -15.58 9.16
N GLY A 549 13.61 -16.02 9.89
CA GLY A 549 12.63 -15.14 10.55
C GLY A 549 11.66 -14.41 9.61
N PHE A 550 11.74 -14.66 8.30
CA PHE A 550 10.89 -14.02 7.32
C PHE A 550 9.49 -14.62 7.29
N SER A 551 8.47 -13.76 7.41
CA SER A 551 7.08 -14.08 7.09
C SER A 551 6.47 -12.97 6.24
N LEU A 552 5.49 -13.36 5.43
CA LEU A 552 4.72 -12.48 4.55
C LEU A 552 3.24 -12.77 4.77
N ASP A 553 2.47 -11.73 4.99
CA ASP A 553 1.01 -11.81 5.02
C ASP A 553 0.38 -10.52 4.47
N ALA A 554 -0.94 -10.41 4.54
CA ALA A 554 -1.65 -9.28 3.98
C ALA A 554 -1.40 -7.94 4.72
N ARG A 555 -0.76 -7.95 5.88
CA ARG A 555 -0.36 -6.72 6.60
C ARG A 555 0.80 -6.01 5.91
N GLY A 556 1.69 -6.74 5.26
CA GLY A 556 2.77 -6.15 4.49
C GLY A 556 4.02 -7.00 4.39
N GLU A 557 4.94 -6.55 3.57
CA GLU A 557 6.21 -7.21 3.27
C GLU A 557 7.20 -7.11 4.44
N TRP A 558 7.12 -6.04 5.24
CA TRP A 558 8.02 -5.74 6.35
C TRP A 558 7.45 -6.07 7.72
N VAL A 559 6.28 -6.70 7.79
CA VAL A 559 5.60 -7.03 9.06
C VAL A 559 6.48 -7.83 10.03
N SER A 560 7.38 -8.65 9.51
CA SER A 560 8.31 -9.48 10.31
C SER A 560 9.76 -8.99 10.30
N VAL A 561 10.04 -7.77 9.79
CA VAL A 561 11.41 -7.28 9.58
C VAL A 561 12.28 -7.28 10.85
N ARG A 562 11.68 -7.07 12.00
CA ARG A 562 12.35 -7.15 13.31
C ARG A 562 12.92 -8.55 13.58
N ASP A 563 12.24 -9.58 13.10
CA ASP A 563 12.59 -11.00 13.32
C ASP A 563 13.50 -11.57 12.22
N TRP A 564 13.82 -10.79 11.18
CA TRP A 564 14.70 -11.24 10.13
C TRP A 564 16.14 -11.37 10.62
N TRP A 565 16.82 -12.40 10.15
CA TRP A 565 18.23 -12.63 10.47
C TRP A 565 18.98 -13.29 9.32
N VAL A 566 20.28 -13.09 9.30
CA VAL A 566 21.22 -13.77 8.40
C VAL A 566 22.34 -14.41 9.24
N PRO A 567 22.90 -15.57 8.79
CA PRO A 567 23.97 -16.22 9.53
C PRO A 567 25.19 -15.31 9.75
N ARG A 568 25.82 -15.41 10.89
CA ARG A 568 27.08 -14.68 11.20
C ARG A 568 28.19 -14.89 10.14
N SER A 569 28.20 -16.03 9.47
CA SER A 569 29.14 -16.34 8.39
C SER A 569 29.00 -15.43 7.16
N ARG A 570 27.94 -14.64 7.08
CA ARG A 570 27.65 -13.68 5.99
C ARG A 570 27.91 -12.21 6.37
N ARG A 571 28.71 -11.97 7.39
CA ARG A 571 29.08 -10.60 7.83
C ARG A 571 30.07 -9.94 6.91
#